data_7896fcce331d62d9cb36a42d0b07ce56
#
_entry.id   7896fcce331d62d9cb36a42d0b07ce56
#
_cell.length_a   1.000
_cell.length_b   1.000
_cell.length_c   1.000
_cell.angle_alpha   90.00
_cell.angle_beta   90.00
_cell.angle_gamma   90.00
#
_symmetry.space_group_name_H-M   'P 1'
#
loop_
_entity.id
_entity.type
_entity.pdbx_description
1 polymer ?
#
loop_
_entity_poly.entity_id
_entity_poly.type
_entity_poly.pdbx_seq_one_letter_code
_entity_poly.pdbx_strand_id
1 'polypeptide(L)'
;KFNCDCITDLCKRMNIDFDTYSIDKSFRPIFNKELNAGEWFYLINYYGQISNTEIEVYKGKYKNIIVDNAQAYFQMPVEGTDTLYTCRKFFGVSDGAILYTDKKLNRKLDIDESFNRMRFVLGRFERSASEFYI
;
A
#
# COMPACT_ATOMS: atom_id res chain seq x y z
N LYS A 1 7.47 0.08 -15.56
CA LYS A 1 6.50 0.33 -14.51
C LYS A 1 6.44 -0.87 -13.57
N PHE A 2 6.84 -0.71 -12.30
CA PHE A 2 6.91 -1.83 -11.33
C PHE A 2 5.62 -1.98 -10.51
N ASN A 3 4.74 -0.98 -10.52
CA ASN A 3 3.53 -0.99 -9.70
C ASN A 3 2.27 -1.16 -10.54
N CYS A 4 1.23 -1.71 -9.94
CA CYS A 4 -0.10 -1.71 -10.55
C CYS A 4 -0.69 -0.30 -10.57
N ASP A 5 -1.68 -0.07 -11.40
CA ASP A 5 -2.29 1.25 -11.57
C ASP A 5 -3.25 1.63 -10.43
N CYS A 6 -3.50 0.74 -9.46
CA CYS A 6 -4.54 0.93 -8.46
C CYS A 6 -4.40 2.23 -7.64
N ILE A 7 -3.18 2.66 -7.31
CA ILE A 7 -2.96 3.91 -6.57
C ILE A 7 -3.16 5.12 -7.49
N THR A 8 -2.59 5.09 -8.70
CA THR A 8 -2.76 6.18 -9.65
C THR A 8 -4.21 6.33 -10.10
N ASP A 9 -4.92 5.24 -10.25
CA ASP A 9 -6.35 5.25 -10.58
C ASP A 9 -7.21 5.74 -9.42
N LEU A 10 -6.84 5.41 -8.18
CA LEU A 10 -7.46 5.99 -6.99
C LEU A 10 -7.26 7.51 -6.94
N CYS A 11 -6.03 7.99 -7.12
CA CYS A 11 -5.74 9.42 -7.15
C CYS A 11 -6.57 10.13 -8.22
N LYS A 12 -6.63 9.60 -9.44
CA LYS A 12 -7.46 10.17 -10.51
C LYS A 12 -8.94 10.22 -10.14
N ARG A 13 -9.50 9.12 -9.60
CA ARG A 13 -10.92 9.07 -9.18
C ARG A 13 -11.24 10.06 -8.05
N MET A 14 -10.28 10.28 -7.16
CA MET A 14 -10.43 11.18 -6.02
C MET A 14 -10.01 12.63 -6.34
N ASN A 15 -9.61 12.91 -7.59
CA ASN A 15 -9.05 14.20 -8.01
C ASN A 15 -7.89 14.66 -7.12
N ILE A 16 -6.98 13.73 -6.81
CA ILE A 16 -5.75 13.97 -6.04
C ILE A 16 -4.60 14.10 -7.04
N ASP A 17 -3.92 15.23 -7.03
CA ASP A 17 -2.72 15.42 -7.81
C ASP A 17 -1.60 14.50 -7.31
N PHE A 18 -0.84 13.93 -8.22
CA PHE A 18 0.28 13.06 -7.88
C PHE A 18 1.42 13.19 -8.88
N ASP A 19 2.63 12.98 -8.38
CA ASP A 19 3.84 12.78 -9.20
C ASP A 19 4.40 11.37 -8.93
N THR A 20 5.29 10.91 -9.78
CA THR A 20 5.90 9.59 -9.67
C THR A 20 7.40 9.71 -9.44
N TYR A 21 7.97 8.74 -8.76
CA TYR A 21 9.42 8.60 -8.62
C TYR A 21 9.90 7.28 -9.21
N SER A 22 11.17 7.23 -9.59
CA SER A 22 11.84 5.99 -9.98
C SER A 22 12.40 5.27 -8.77
N ILE A 23 12.71 3.98 -8.92
CA ILE A 23 13.42 3.19 -7.91
C ILE A 23 14.78 2.73 -8.44
N ASP A 24 15.72 2.53 -7.54
CA ASP A 24 17.03 1.97 -7.85
C ASP A 24 16.99 0.42 -7.91
N LYS A 25 18.16 -0.20 -8.12
CA LYS A 25 18.31 -1.68 -8.19
C LYS A 25 18.02 -2.36 -6.85
N SER A 26 18.04 -1.63 -5.75
CA SER A 26 17.73 -2.10 -4.41
C SER A 26 16.31 -1.75 -3.97
N PHE A 27 15.45 -1.36 -4.92
CA PHE A 27 14.05 -0.94 -4.70
C PHE A 27 13.89 0.31 -3.83
N ARG A 28 14.94 1.15 -3.70
CA ARG A 28 14.85 2.43 -2.98
C ARG A 28 14.36 3.53 -3.91
N PRO A 29 13.53 4.46 -3.38
CA PRO A 29 13.10 5.62 -4.14
C PRO A 29 14.28 6.50 -4.60
N ILE A 30 14.30 6.81 -5.88
CA ILE A 30 15.16 7.86 -6.44
C ILE A 30 14.33 9.15 -6.44
N PHE A 31 14.35 9.88 -5.32
CA PHE A 31 13.57 11.08 -5.13
C PHE A 31 14.30 12.07 -4.23
N ASN A 32 14.67 13.21 -4.77
CA ASN A 32 15.47 14.23 -4.07
C ASN A 32 14.78 15.58 -3.94
N LYS A 33 13.48 15.67 -4.26
CA LYS A 33 12.70 16.88 -4.10
C LYS A 33 12.28 17.04 -2.64
N GLU A 34 12.16 18.28 -2.18
CA GLU A 34 11.44 18.61 -0.96
C GLU A 34 9.93 18.56 -1.23
N LEU A 35 9.17 18.18 -0.22
CA LEU A 35 7.73 18.19 -0.27
C LEU A 35 7.18 19.41 0.46
N ASN A 36 6.12 20.01 -0.07
CA ASN A 36 5.37 21.07 0.59
C ASN A 36 4.57 20.51 1.79
N ALA A 37 4.12 21.37 2.68
CA ALA A 37 3.47 21.00 3.93
C ALA A 37 2.19 20.13 3.77
N GLY A 38 1.52 20.20 2.62
CA GLY A 38 0.32 19.41 2.31
C GLY A 38 0.57 18.17 1.47
N GLU A 39 1.79 17.94 1.03
CA GLU A 39 2.15 16.81 0.18
C GLU A 39 2.54 15.59 1.01
N TRP A 40 2.30 14.41 0.44
CA TRP A 40 2.55 13.13 1.07
C TRP A 40 3.55 12.32 0.25
N PHE A 41 4.49 11.70 0.94
CA PHE A 41 5.39 10.72 0.35
C PHE A 41 4.79 9.32 0.47
N TYR A 42 4.50 8.68 -0.66
CA TYR A 42 3.98 7.31 -0.69
C TYR A 42 5.14 6.34 -0.92
N LEU A 43 5.63 5.70 0.15
CA LEU A 43 6.77 4.79 0.14
C LEU A 43 6.30 3.36 -0.08
N ILE A 44 6.62 2.77 -1.23
CA ILE A 44 6.30 1.37 -1.51
C ILE A 44 7.47 0.49 -1.06
N ASN A 45 7.19 -0.39 -0.11
CA ASN A 45 8.15 -1.37 0.37
C ASN A 45 8.10 -2.65 -0.47
N TYR A 46 8.76 -2.61 -1.61
CA TYR A 46 8.82 -3.76 -2.51
C TYR A 46 9.49 -4.95 -1.84
N TYR A 47 8.77 -6.06 -1.77
CA TYR A 47 9.26 -7.34 -1.22
C TYR A 47 9.81 -7.26 0.20
N GLY A 48 9.46 -6.23 0.98
CA GLY A 48 10.00 -6.02 2.31
C GLY A 48 11.49 -5.66 2.33
N GLN A 49 12.01 -5.07 1.24
CA GLN A 49 13.43 -4.75 1.13
C GLN A 49 13.84 -3.45 1.84
N ILE A 50 12.87 -2.65 2.29
CA ILE A 50 13.11 -1.43 3.06
C ILE A 50 12.91 -1.77 4.55
N SER A 51 13.98 -1.72 5.33
CA SER A 51 13.93 -2.01 6.77
C SER A 51 13.23 -0.88 7.56
N ASN A 52 12.80 -1.18 8.80
CA ASN A 52 12.20 -0.18 9.68
C ASN A 52 13.17 0.99 9.96
N THR A 53 14.47 0.72 10.08
CA THR A 53 15.49 1.77 10.25
C THR A 53 15.54 2.70 9.03
N GLU A 54 15.42 2.17 7.82
CA GLU A 54 15.36 3.00 6.60
C GLU A 54 14.03 3.77 6.52
N ILE A 55 12.91 3.17 6.93
CA ILE A 55 11.61 3.87 7.02
C ILE A 55 11.69 5.06 7.98
N GLU A 56 12.38 4.92 9.13
CA GLU A 56 12.63 6.04 10.05
C GLU A 56 13.42 7.17 9.40
N VAL A 57 14.39 6.86 8.54
CA VAL A 57 15.13 7.88 7.78
C VAL A 57 14.20 8.63 6.84
N TYR A 58 13.33 7.92 6.09
CA TYR A 58 12.34 8.56 5.22
C TYR A 58 11.33 9.40 6.01
N LYS A 59 10.87 8.91 7.15
CA LYS A 59 9.99 9.65 8.07
C LYS A 59 10.64 10.93 8.57
N GLY A 60 11.92 10.90 8.91
CA GLY A 60 12.68 12.10 9.30
C GLY A 60 12.83 13.12 8.16
N LYS A 61 12.87 12.63 6.91
CA LYS A 61 12.97 13.48 5.72
C LYS A 61 11.63 14.05 5.25
N TYR A 62 10.56 13.26 5.32
CA TYR A 62 9.23 13.61 4.83
C TYR A 62 8.22 13.63 5.97
N LYS A 63 7.70 14.81 6.29
CA LYS A 63 6.77 15.01 7.39
C LYS A 63 5.49 14.16 7.29
N ASN A 64 4.98 13.99 6.08
CA ASN A 64 3.79 13.20 5.80
C ASN A 64 4.20 11.99 4.97
N ILE A 65 4.13 10.80 5.54
CA ILE A 65 4.54 9.57 4.87
C ILE A 65 3.45 8.49 5.00
N ILE A 66 3.20 7.81 3.89
CA ILE A 66 2.42 6.57 3.86
C ILE A 66 3.37 5.45 3.45
N VAL A 67 3.43 4.38 4.22
CA VAL A 67 4.22 3.19 3.92
C VAL A 67 3.30 2.10 3.37
N ASP A 68 3.58 1.65 2.16
CA ASP A 68 2.85 0.54 1.55
C ASP A 68 3.58 -0.78 1.78
N ASN A 69 3.16 -1.51 2.79
CA ASN A 69 3.61 -2.86 3.13
C ASN A 69 2.73 -3.96 2.50
N ALA A 70 2.08 -3.69 1.37
CA ALA A 70 1.29 -4.69 0.65
C ALA A 70 2.13 -5.91 0.18
N GLN A 71 3.45 -5.80 0.18
CA GLN A 71 4.38 -6.89 -0.11
C GLN A 71 5.28 -7.24 1.09
N ALA A 72 4.99 -6.71 2.28
CA ALA A 72 5.76 -6.89 3.51
C ALA A 72 4.85 -7.07 4.72
N TYR A 73 3.86 -7.96 4.63
CA TYR A 73 2.78 -8.12 5.62
C TYR A 73 3.28 -8.38 7.04
N PHE A 74 4.36 -9.12 7.19
CA PHE A 74 4.91 -9.50 8.51
C PHE A 74 5.89 -8.46 9.09
N GLN A 75 6.19 -7.39 8.36
CA GLN A 75 7.00 -6.30 8.89
C GLN A 75 6.17 -5.41 9.79
N MET A 76 6.63 -5.18 11.02
CA MET A 76 5.93 -4.30 11.96
C MET A 76 5.90 -2.86 11.43
N PRO A 77 4.80 -2.13 11.66
CA PRO A 77 4.75 -0.73 11.27
C PRO A 77 5.72 0.12 12.09
N VAL A 78 6.20 1.20 11.50
CA VAL A 78 6.97 2.21 12.21
C VAL A 78 6.01 3.21 12.84
N GLU A 79 6.18 3.47 14.14
CA GLU A 79 5.37 4.42 14.88
C GLU A 79 5.37 5.80 14.23
N GLY A 80 4.22 6.47 14.18
CA GLY A 80 4.06 7.78 13.55
C GLY A 80 4.07 7.75 12.02
N THR A 81 3.93 6.58 11.40
CA THR A 81 3.67 6.46 9.95
C THR A 81 2.28 5.90 9.71
N ASP A 82 1.63 6.33 8.63
CA ASP A 82 0.43 5.64 8.14
C ASP A 82 0.89 4.43 7.31
N THR A 83 0.65 3.19 7.77
CA THR A 83 1.15 1.97 7.11
C THR A 83 0.00 1.10 6.62
N LEU A 84 0.06 0.73 5.34
CA LEU A 84 -0.94 -0.11 4.65
C LEU A 84 -0.45 -1.55 4.50
N TYR A 85 -1.33 -2.50 4.77
CA TYR A 85 -1.10 -3.93 4.51
C TYR A 85 -2.25 -4.51 3.69
N THR A 86 -1.98 -5.53 2.89
CA THR A 86 -3.01 -6.31 2.21
C THR A 86 -2.97 -7.77 2.63
N CYS A 87 -4.14 -8.32 2.97
CA CYS A 87 -4.26 -9.70 3.43
C CYS A 87 -4.19 -10.71 2.26
N ARG A 88 -4.77 -10.38 1.13
CA ARG A 88 -4.96 -11.30 -0.01
C ARG A 88 -3.68 -11.80 -0.68
N LYS A 89 -2.55 -11.13 -0.48
CA LYS A 89 -1.24 -11.58 -1.03
C LYS A 89 -0.58 -12.65 -0.18
N PHE A 90 -0.98 -12.79 1.07
CA PHE A 90 -0.34 -13.67 2.04
C PHE A 90 -1.28 -14.76 2.57
N PHE A 91 -2.60 -14.55 2.47
CA PHE A 91 -3.61 -15.45 2.98
C PHE A 91 -4.62 -15.80 1.90
N GLY A 92 -5.28 -16.94 2.07
CA GLY A 92 -6.34 -17.43 1.17
C GLY A 92 -7.68 -16.71 1.38
N VAL A 93 -7.65 -15.36 1.38
CA VAL A 93 -8.83 -14.51 1.52
C VAL A 93 -9.09 -13.73 0.23
N SER A 94 -10.35 -13.38 -0.02
CA SER A 94 -10.75 -12.67 -1.24
C SER A 94 -10.24 -11.24 -1.29
N ASP A 95 -10.19 -10.58 -0.15
CA ASP A 95 -9.85 -9.16 0.02
C ASP A 95 -9.33 -8.90 1.44
N GLY A 96 -9.37 -7.65 1.84
CA GLY A 96 -8.94 -7.21 3.16
C GLY A 96 -7.62 -6.44 3.11
N ALA A 97 -7.63 -5.36 3.87
CA ALA A 97 -6.48 -4.53 4.11
C ALA A 97 -6.48 -4.06 5.57
N ILE A 98 -5.31 -3.73 6.07
CA ILE A 98 -5.14 -3.14 7.39
C ILE A 98 -4.46 -1.79 7.20
N LEU A 99 -5.01 -0.77 7.82
CA LEU A 99 -4.35 0.53 7.98
C LEU A 99 -3.92 0.65 9.44
N TYR A 100 -2.60 0.69 9.67
CA TYR A 100 -2.04 1.14 10.93
C TYR A 100 -1.86 2.65 10.87
N THR A 101 -2.44 3.38 11.83
CA THR A 101 -2.39 4.84 11.88
C THR A 101 -2.63 5.34 13.29
N ASP A 102 -2.01 6.45 13.65
CA ASP A 102 -2.27 7.15 14.92
C ASP A 102 -3.51 8.03 14.86
N LYS A 103 -4.11 8.17 13.68
CA LYS A 103 -5.30 9.00 13.45
C LYS A 103 -6.57 8.24 13.80
N LYS A 104 -7.52 8.93 14.44
CA LYS A 104 -8.85 8.37 14.71
C LYS A 104 -9.78 8.62 13.53
N LEU A 105 -10.45 7.56 13.09
CA LEU A 105 -11.52 7.69 12.11
C LEU A 105 -12.78 8.22 12.81
N ASN A 106 -13.21 9.44 12.48
CA ASN A 106 -14.37 10.11 13.09
C ASN A 106 -15.72 9.69 12.48
N ARG A 107 -15.79 8.49 11.91
CA ARG A 107 -17.04 7.93 11.40
C ARG A 107 -17.17 6.46 11.74
N LYS A 108 -18.40 6.01 11.97
CA LYS A 108 -18.71 4.58 12.03
C LYS A 108 -18.68 4.03 10.59
N LEU A 109 -18.00 2.93 10.41
CA LEU A 109 -18.03 2.17 9.17
C LEU A 109 -19.07 1.06 9.29
N ASP A 110 -19.73 0.75 8.19
CA ASP A 110 -20.60 -0.42 8.12
C ASP A 110 -19.75 -1.70 8.15
N ILE A 111 -20.34 -2.76 8.71
CA ILE A 111 -19.72 -4.09 8.66
C ILE A 111 -19.81 -4.58 7.22
N ASP A 112 -18.67 -4.93 6.67
CA ASP A 112 -18.59 -5.45 5.33
C ASP A 112 -18.90 -6.97 5.30
N GLU A 113 -19.63 -7.41 4.26
CA GLU A 113 -19.96 -8.81 4.03
C GLU A 113 -19.20 -9.36 2.83
N SER A 114 -18.25 -10.26 3.06
CA SER A 114 -17.39 -10.81 2.02
C SER A 114 -17.96 -12.07 1.35
N PHE A 115 -19.11 -12.60 1.78
CA PHE A 115 -19.66 -13.85 1.28
C PHE A 115 -19.74 -13.89 -0.25
N ASN A 116 -20.27 -12.86 -0.86
CA ASN A 116 -20.43 -12.78 -2.32
C ASN A 116 -19.09 -12.62 -3.09
N ARG A 117 -17.98 -12.37 -2.37
CA ARG A 117 -16.64 -12.24 -2.92
C ARG A 117 -15.78 -13.51 -2.79
N MET A 118 -16.32 -14.57 -2.18
CA MET A 118 -15.65 -15.87 -2.08
C MET A 118 -15.31 -16.48 -3.45
N ARG A 119 -16.01 -16.07 -4.50
CA ARG A 119 -15.69 -16.45 -5.88
C ARG A 119 -14.23 -16.14 -6.25
N PHE A 120 -13.67 -15.07 -5.72
CA PHE A 120 -12.27 -14.73 -5.94
C PHE A 120 -11.30 -15.77 -5.34
N VAL A 121 -11.62 -16.32 -4.17
CA VAL A 121 -10.80 -17.37 -3.55
C VAL A 121 -10.89 -18.65 -4.36
N LEU A 122 -12.10 -19.09 -4.69
CA LEU A 122 -12.32 -20.31 -5.48
C LEU A 122 -11.68 -20.22 -6.87
N GLY A 123 -11.84 -19.11 -7.55
CA GLY A 123 -11.28 -18.90 -8.88
C GLY A 123 -9.75 -19.02 -8.94
N ARG A 124 -9.05 -18.72 -7.85
CA ARG A 124 -7.59 -18.91 -7.78
C ARG A 124 -7.13 -20.35 -7.80
N PHE A 125 -8.00 -21.28 -7.40
CA PHE A 125 -7.74 -22.72 -7.39
C PHE A 125 -8.30 -23.43 -8.62
N GLU A 126 -9.40 -22.94 -9.18
CA GLU A 126 -10.17 -23.62 -10.21
C GLU A 126 -9.86 -23.11 -11.63
N ARG A 127 -9.21 -21.94 -11.76
CA ARG A 127 -8.94 -21.29 -13.04
C ARG A 127 -7.47 -21.01 -13.23
N SER A 128 -7.03 -20.93 -14.48
CA SER A 128 -5.70 -20.45 -14.77
C SER A 128 -5.57 -18.96 -14.42
N ALA A 129 -4.36 -18.50 -14.11
CA ALA A 129 -4.13 -17.08 -13.80
C ALA A 129 -4.56 -16.16 -14.95
N SER A 130 -4.33 -16.59 -16.21
CA SER A 130 -4.72 -15.83 -17.40
C SER A 130 -6.23 -15.69 -17.59
N GLU A 131 -7.02 -16.63 -17.08
CA GLU A 131 -8.49 -16.57 -17.16
C GLU A 131 -9.12 -15.80 -15.99
N PHE A 132 -8.41 -15.71 -14.88
CA PHE A 132 -8.98 -15.19 -13.64
C PHE A 132 -8.57 -13.74 -13.32
N TYR A 133 -7.41 -13.29 -13.80
CA TYR A 133 -6.87 -11.94 -13.55
C TYR A 133 -7.12 -10.94 -14.69
N ILE A 134 -8.08 -11.20 -15.55
CA ILE A 134 -8.54 -10.27 -16.60
C ILE A 134 -9.55 -9.27 -16.03
#